data_8ede9096fd3c0dc2c6994dd114ba0a8d
#
_entry.id   8ede9096fd3c0dc2c6994dd114ba0a8d
#
_cell.length_a   1.000
_cell.length_b   1.000
_cell.length_c   1.000
_cell.angle_alpha   90.00
_cell.angle_beta   90.00
_cell.angle_gamma   90.00
#
_symmetry.space_group_name_H-M   'P 1'
#
loop_
_entity.id
_entity.type
_entity.pdbx_description
1 polymer ?
#
loop_
_entity_poly.entity_id
_entity_poly.type
_entity_poly.pdbx_seq_one_letter_code
_entity_poly.pdbx_strand_id
1 'polypeptide(L)'
;MNTEVETRICKVCGEELPIEKFQENRPKGKKPYRISTCNKCRYLQKIERLNKLTDRIEIILDRRYKPIKPERILYKDLISHIDLVAEDEIFVRLMDYKDVWISNYGRAIHLYADGEYKLIRQKYNDDSVYYTARKNVYENGKWIYKSSFLYAAQAVVETFVVNHNKRNASFIWHKGYNKEDNYYKHLYPLTKEQYRIVKAHFMKTGDDSEEYILKVMNDIKFKPDDWSRRCMKPVMCGVGYHGSEDVDCTSESYLRWHDMMHRCYNDKFHERQSQYKECSVCEEWLNYSNFKVWYNKNKYGEVQLDLDKDILFKENKIYDPAHVVFVPHEINTLFIARDKCRGDLPIGVSFDTSKNKYRAEVSFMGKSIKLGTFNNPEEAFKRYKVYKEDLIQDMAEQYKGQIPDKAYRAMLNWKVEITD
;
A
#
# COMPACT_ATOMS: atom_id res chain seq x y z
N MET A 1 40.97 6.11 27.12
CA MET A 1 40.21 7.37 27.07
C MET A 1 38.74 7.01 27.17
N ASN A 2 38.12 7.21 28.34
CA ASN A 2 36.70 7.06 28.50
C ASN A 2 36.01 8.22 27.79
N THR A 3 35.43 7.98 26.63
CA THR A 3 34.52 8.95 26.00
C THR A 3 33.23 8.92 26.81
N GLU A 4 33.02 9.91 27.67
CA GLU A 4 31.72 10.12 28.30
C GLU A 4 30.67 10.26 27.21
N VAL A 5 29.69 9.36 27.21
CA VAL A 5 28.57 9.40 26.27
C VAL A 5 27.67 10.55 26.71
N GLU A 6 27.57 11.59 25.89
CA GLU A 6 26.67 12.71 26.15
C GLU A 6 25.23 12.20 26.26
N THR A 7 24.57 12.48 27.38
CA THR A 7 23.19 12.06 27.67
C THR A 7 22.25 13.27 27.77
N ARG A 8 20.93 13.01 27.63
CA ARG A 8 19.89 14.01 27.79
C ARG A 8 18.63 13.37 28.37
N ILE A 9 17.92 14.11 29.22
CA ILE A 9 16.63 13.68 29.77
C ILE A 9 15.52 14.01 28.77
N CYS A 10 14.70 13.01 28.43
CA CYS A 10 13.54 13.19 27.58
C CYS A 10 12.42 13.88 28.34
N LYS A 11 11.89 14.99 27.82
CA LYS A 11 10.78 15.73 28.45
C LYS A 11 9.46 14.98 28.56
N VAL A 12 9.30 13.86 27.87
CA VAL A 12 8.04 13.09 27.82
C VAL A 12 8.09 11.87 28.71
N CYS A 13 9.13 11.00 28.60
CA CYS A 13 9.25 9.81 29.44
C CYS A 13 10.10 10.01 30.70
N GLY A 14 10.82 11.12 30.82
CA GLY A 14 11.72 11.38 31.94
C GLY A 14 13.01 10.55 31.95
N GLU A 15 13.20 9.68 30.98
CA GLU A 15 14.42 8.83 30.91
C GLU A 15 15.62 9.65 30.45
N GLU A 16 16.77 9.39 31.09
CA GLU A 16 18.08 9.86 30.65
C GLU A 16 18.61 8.92 29.58
N LEU A 17 18.81 9.44 28.37
CA LEU A 17 19.15 8.67 27.19
C LEU A 17 20.35 9.28 26.45
N PRO A 18 21.16 8.45 25.74
CA PRO A 18 22.23 8.96 24.87
C PRO A 18 21.68 10.00 23.89
N ILE A 19 22.47 11.03 23.64
CA ILE A 19 22.07 12.18 22.79
C ILE A 19 21.65 11.76 21.38
N GLU A 20 22.14 10.62 20.89
CA GLU A 20 21.77 10.02 19.59
C GLU A 20 20.32 9.58 19.51
N LYS A 21 19.69 9.30 20.66
CA LYS A 21 18.27 8.97 20.76
C LYS A 21 17.35 10.19 20.59
N PHE A 22 17.94 11.37 20.35
CA PHE A 22 17.23 12.62 20.09
C PHE A 22 17.55 13.12 18.69
N GLN A 23 16.52 13.38 17.91
CA GLN A 23 16.69 13.88 16.54
C GLN A 23 17.42 15.22 16.54
N GLU A 24 18.43 15.35 15.70
CA GLU A 24 19.07 16.61 15.41
C GLU A 24 18.27 17.39 14.37
N ASN A 25 17.94 18.62 14.67
CA ASN A 25 17.31 19.54 13.74
C ASN A 25 18.38 20.55 13.23
N ARG A 26 18.47 20.67 11.90
CA ARG A 26 19.44 21.56 11.23
C ARG A 26 18.70 22.63 10.41
N PRO A 27 18.10 23.64 11.05
CA PRO A 27 17.40 24.68 10.32
C PRO A 27 18.38 25.52 9.50
N LYS A 28 17.98 25.89 8.27
CA LYS A 28 18.82 26.67 7.36
C LYS A 28 19.21 28.00 8.00
N GLY A 29 20.52 28.29 8.07
CA GLY A 29 21.07 29.54 8.65
C GLY A 29 21.12 29.60 10.17
N LYS A 30 20.81 28.52 10.91
CA LYS A 30 20.89 28.46 12.38
C LYS A 30 21.79 27.31 12.83
N LYS A 31 22.29 27.37 14.07
CA LYS A 31 23.04 26.28 14.67
C LYS A 31 22.12 25.04 14.82
N PRO A 32 22.64 23.83 14.50
CA PRO A 32 21.88 22.59 14.74
C PRO A 32 21.59 22.43 16.23
N TYR A 33 20.42 21.85 16.55
CA TYR A 33 20.04 21.55 17.93
C TYR A 33 19.33 20.21 18.00
N ARG A 34 19.43 19.54 19.13
CA ARG A 34 18.70 18.29 19.41
C ARG A 34 17.36 18.61 20.04
N ILE A 35 16.32 17.91 19.58
CA ILE A 35 14.95 18.05 20.11
C ILE A 35 14.92 17.48 21.53
N SER A 36 14.10 18.06 22.42
CA SER A 36 14.02 17.67 23.83
C SER A 36 13.20 16.39 24.09
N THR A 37 12.57 15.83 23.07
CA THR A 37 11.80 14.58 23.15
C THR A 37 12.53 13.48 22.41
N CYS A 38 12.74 12.32 23.04
CA CYS A 38 13.44 11.20 22.41
C CYS A 38 12.65 10.64 21.20
N ASN A 39 13.34 9.95 20.31
CA ASN A 39 12.76 9.42 19.07
C ASN A 39 11.60 8.47 19.35
N LYS A 40 11.67 7.63 20.41
CA LYS A 40 10.59 6.73 20.84
C LYS A 40 9.34 7.50 21.24
N CYS A 41 9.45 8.51 22.10
CA CYS A 41 8.30 9.31 22.55
C CYS A 41 7.68 10.12 21.41
N ARG A 42 8.50 10.66 20.50
CA ARG A 42 7.99 11.34 19.30
C ARG A 42 7.21 10.40 18.39
N TYR A 43 7.71 9.18 18.22
CA TYR A 43 6.99 8.16 17.45
C TYR A 43 5.65 7.82 18.11
N LEU A 44 5.63 7.58 19.42
CA LEU A 44 4.39 7.27 20.15
C LEU A 44 3.38 8.45 20.10
N GLN A 45 3.84 9.68 20.27
CA GLN A 45 2.98 10.87 20.12
C GLN A 45 2.44 11.01 18.69
N LYS A 46 3.24 10.66 17.68
CA LYS A 46 2.77 10.63 16.28
C LYS A 46 1.68 9.58 16.10
N ILE A 47 1.87 8.36 16.61
CA ILE A 47 0.85 7.28 16.54
C ILE A 47 -0.42 7.70 17.27
N GLU A 48 -0.32 8.25 18.48
CA GLU A 48 -1.49 8.71 19.24
C GLU A 48 -2.27 9.82 18.49
N ARG A 49 -1.57 10.79 17.89
CA ARG A 49 -2.19 11.77 17.00
C ARG A 49 -2.89 11.12 15.82
N LEU A 50 -2.21 10.19 15.15
CA LEU A 50 -2.76 9.47 14.02
C LEU A 50 -4.04 8.73 14.40
N ASN A 51 -4.05 8.04 15.54
CA ASN A 51 -5.23 7.31 16.03
C ASN A 51 -6.39 8.27 16.37
N LYS A 52 -6.13 9.39 17.07
CA LYS A 52 -7.16 10.40 17.38
C LYS A 52 -7.76 11.06 16.15
N LEU A 53 -7.02 11.15 15.05
CA LEU A 53 -7.52 11.73 13.79
C LEU A 53 -8.27 10.71 12.96
N THR A 54 -7.89 9.44 13.04
CA THR A 54 -8.59 8.33 12.36
C THR A 54 -10.03 8.21 12.82
N ASP A 55 -10.29 8.38 14.13
CA ASP A 55 -11.62 8.32 14.72
C ASP A 55 -12.57 9.46 14.25
N ARG A 56 -12.04 10.48 13.56
CA ARG A 56 -12.81 11.65 13.08
C ARG A 56 -13.12 11.61 11.58
N ILE A 57 -12.55 10.66 10.85
CA ILE A 57 -12.76 10.52 9.39
C ILE A 57 -13.70 9.36 9.15
N GLU A 58 -15.00 9.56 9.34
CA GLU A 58 -16.00 8.67 8.75
C GLU A 58 -16.07 8.91 7.25
N ILE A 59 -15.40 8.06 6.48
CA ILE A 59 -15.58 8.03 5.05
C ILE A 59 -16.79 7.13 4.78
N ILE A 60 -17.94 7.73 4.56
CA ILE A 60 -19.15 7.01 4.11
C ILE A 60 -18.93 6.65 2.64
N LEU A 61 -18.43 5.44 2.42
CA LEU A 61 -18.20 4.91 1.08
C LEU A 61 -19.34 3.95 0.73
N ASP A 62 -20.09 4.29 -0.31
CA ASP A 62 -21.00 3.35 -0.96
C ASP A 62 -20.22 2.30 -1.78
N ARG A 63 -20.93 1.35 -2.39
CA ARG A 63 -20.32 0.26 -3.19
C ARG A 63 -19.53 0.75 -4.42
N ARG A 64 -19.67 2.01 -4.81
CA ARG A 64 -18.96 2.61 -5.94
C ARG A 64 -17.58 3.12 -5.55
N TYR A 65 -17.30 3.29 -4.27
CA TYR A 65 -16.07 3.90 -3.79
C TYR A 65 -15.18 2.93 -3.04
N LYS A 66 -13.87 3.14 -3.14
CA LYS A 66 -12.87 2.30 -2.48
C LYS A 66 -12.71 2.70 -1.03
N PRO A 67 -12.68 1.75 -0.09
CA PRO A 67 -12.25 2.03 1.26
C PRO A 67 -10.78 2.46 1.26
N ILE A 68 -10.49 3.61 1.86
CA ILE A 68 -9.12 4.13 1.98
C ILE A 68 -8.59 3.79 3.37
N LYS A 69 -7.46 3.10 3.42
CA LYS A 69 -6.81 2.79 4.69
C LYS A 69 -6.23 4.05 5.33
N PRO A 70 -6.42 4.20 6.66
CA PRO A 70 -5.99 5.40 7.41
C PRO A 70 -4.52 5.74 7.21
N GLU A 71 -3.63 4.74 7.12
CA GLU A 71 -2.17 4.95 6.98
C GLU A 71 -1.77 5.60 5.65
N ARG A 72 -2.66 5.60 4.67
CA ARG A 72 -2.44 6.29 3.38
C ARG A 72 -2.95 7.72 3.37
N ILE A 73 -3.78 8.08 4.34
CA ILE A 73 -4.39 9.42 4.41
C ILE A 73 -3.39 10.38 5.06
N LEU A 74 -3.22 11.53 4.44
CA LEU A 74 -2.48 12.63 5.04
C LEU A 74 -3.42 13.45 5.94
N TYR A 75 -3.04 13.61 7.19
CA TYR A 75 -3.87 14.27 8.19
C TYR A 75 -3.87 15.80 8.07
N LYS A 76 -4.99 16.41 8.38
CA LYS A 76 -5.23 17.85 8.24
C LYS A 76 -4.23 18.72 9.02
N ASP A 77 -3.76 18.25 10.18
CA ASP A 77 -2.79 18.98 10.99
C ASP A 77 -1.40 19.10 10.32
N LEU A 78 -1.03 18.14 9.47
CA LEU A 78 0.21 18.18 8.70
C LEU A 78 0.17 19.14 7.49
N ILE A 79 -1.04 19.52 7.08
CA ILE A 79 -1.30 20.41 5.95
C ILE A 79 -2.17 21.60 6.32
N SER A 80 -2.14 22.01 7.61
CA SER A 80 -2.97 23.08 8.14
C SER A 80 -2.77 24.44 7.45
N HIS A 81 -1.66 24.60 6.73
CA HIS A 81 -1.33 25.77 5.91
C HIS A 81 -1.89 25.69 4.47
N ILE A 82 -2.56 24.59 4.11
CA ILE A 82 -3.21 24.40 2.80
C ILE A 82 -4.72 24.54 3.00
N ASP A 83 -5.32 25.53 2.35
CA ASP A 83 -6.77 25.69 2.37
C ASP A 83 -7.43 24.51 1.66
N LEU A 84 -8.31 23.81 2.38
CA LEU A 84 -9.11 22.72 1.81
C LEU A 84 -10.25 23.29 0.98
N VAL A 85 -10.60 22.62 -0.13
CA VAL A 85 -11.75 23.05 -0.97
C VAL A 85 -13.08 22.69 -0.32
N ALA A 86 -13.10 21.68 0.57
CA ALA A 86 -14.26 21.26 1.35
C ALA A 86 -13.79 20.53 2.61
N GLU A 87 -14.69 20.39 3.60
CA GLU A 87 -14.40 19.73 4.87
C GLU A 87 -14.06 18.23 4.70
N ASP A 88 -14.64 17.60 3.68
CA ASP A 88 -14.41 16.19 3.34
C ASP A 88 -13.21 15.97 2.39
N GLU A 89 -12.43 17.01 2.11
CA GLU A 89 -11.24 16.83 1.31
C GLU A 89 -10.17 16.06 2.08
N ILE A 90 -9.75 14.94 1.49
CA ILE A 90 -8.68 14.10 2.02
C ILE A 90 -7.61 13.88 0.96
N PHE A 91 -6.35 13.81 1.39
CA PHE A 91 -5.21 13.50 0.54
C PHE A 91 -4.71 12.09 0.81
N VAL A 92 -4.60 11.28 -0.25
CA VAL A 92 -4.18 9.88 -0.18
C VAL A 92 -2.87 9.69 -0.91
N ARG A 93 -1.91 9.02 -0.27
CA ARG A 93 -0.58 8.75 -0.85
C ARG A 93 -0.68 7.90 -2.11
N LEU A 94 0.00 8.35 -3.17
CA LEU A 94 0.19 7.59 -4.40
C LEU A 94 1.46 6.75 -4.28
N MET A 95 1.29 5.42 -4.23
CA MET A 95 2.40 4.49 -3.93
C MET A 95 3.45 4.42 -5.05
N ASP A 96 3.04 4.68 -6.30
CA ASP A 96 3.94 4.67 -7.45
C ASP A 96 4.68 5.99 -7.69
N TYR A 97 4.37 7.02 -6.91
CA TYR A 97 4.98 8.35 -7.06
C TYR A 97 5.81 8.74 -5.84
N LYS A 98 6.89 9.46 -6.08
CA LYS A 98 7.78 9.91 -5.02
C LYS A 98 7.15 11.05 -4.23
N ASP A 99 6.77 10.76 -2.98
CA ASP A 99 6.27 11.75 -2.01
C ASP A 99 5.12 12.62 -2.53
N VAL A 100 4.14 11.97 -3.20
CA VAL A 100 2.96 12.62 -3.80
C VAL A 100 1.69 12.04 -3.22
N TRP A 101 0.71 12.91 -2.96
CA TRP A 101 -0.66 12.58 -2.55
C TRP A 101 -1.63 13.21 -3.51
N ILE A 102 -2.77 12.56 -3.73
CA ILE A 102 -3.90 13.06 -4.52
C ILE A 102 -5.12 13.23 -3.63
N SER A 103 -5.85 14.32 -3.79
CA SER A 103 -7.11 14.51 -3.05
C SER A 103 -8.29 13.89 -3.80
N ASN A 104 -9.37 13.62 -3.07
CA ASN A 104 -10.65 13.24 -3.65
C ASN A 104 -11.30 14.33 -4.52
N TYR A 105 -10.74 15.53 -4.54
CA TYR A 105 -11.07 16.66 -5.44
C TYR A 105 -10.07 16.81 -6.60
N GLY A 106 -9.12 15.93 -6.73
CA GLY A 106 -8.15 15.93 -7.83
C GLY A 106 -6.96 16.88 -7.64
N ARG A 107 -6.79 17.51 -6.48
CA ARG A 107 -5.61 18.32 -6.19
C ARG A 107 -4.44 17.43 -5.77
N ALA A 108 -3.23 17.77 -6.15
CA ALA A 108 -2.04 17.03 -5.81
C ALA A 108 -1.10 17.84 -4.91
N ILE A 109 -0.50 17.19 -3.92
CA ILE A 109 0.53 17.76 -3.05
C ILE A 109 1.77 16.90 -3.03
N HIS A 110 2.89 17.52 -2.74
CA HIS A 110 4.20 16.88 -2.63
C HIS A 110 4.87 17.24 -1.31
N LEU A 111 5.54 16.27 -0.70
CA LEU A 111 6.42 16.49 0.46
C LEU A 111 7.80 16.91 -0.02
N TYR A 112 8.20 18.14 0.30
CA TYR A 112 9.52 18.68 -0.05
C TYR A 112 10.60 18.30 0.97
N ALA A 113 11.84 18.55 0.61
CA ALA A 113 13.01 18.21 1.44
C ALA A 113 13.06 19.01 2.76
N ASP A 114 12.38 20.15 2.84
CA ASP A 114 12.20 20.95 4.05
C ASP A 114 11.19 20.33 5.05
N GLY A 115 10.52 19.24 4.66
CA GLY A 115 9.50 18.57 5.45
C GLY A 115 8.09 19.16 5.29
N GLU A 116 7.92 20.16 4.41
CA GLU A 116 6.63 20.78 4.17
C GLU A 116 5.88 20.14 3.00
N TYR A 117 4.57 20.08 3.14
CA TYR A 117 3.66 19.67 2.07
C TYR A 117 3.21 20.91 1.28
N LYS A 118 3.35 20.88 -0.04
CA LYS A 118 2.94 22.01 -0.90
C LYS A 118 2.10 21.51 -2.07
N LEU A 119 1.14 22.31 -2.50
CA LEU A 119 0.35 22.04 -3.70
C LEU A 119 1.27 22.00 -4.92
N ILE A 120 1.09 20.97 -5.74
CA ILE A 120 1.72 20.91 -7.06
C ILE A 120 0.91 21.79 -8.00
N ARG A 121 1.60 22.64 -8.77
CA ARG A 121 0.94 23.51 -9.75
C ARG A 121 0.18 22.68 -10.77
N GLN A 122 -1.11 22.96 -10.90
CA GLN A 122 -1.97 22.42 -11.96
C GLN A 122 -1.53 22.89 -13.34
N LYS A 123 -1.61 21.97 -14.27
CA LYS A 123 -1.41 22.24 -15.70
C LYS A 123 -2.62 21.72 -16.46
N TYR A 124 -2.91 22.35 -17.57
CA TYR A 124 -4.08 22.06 -18.39
C TYR A 124 -3.64 21.74 -19.80
N ASN A 125 -4.31 20.79 -20.42
CA ASN A 125 -4.36 20.60 -21.86
C ASN A 125 -5.83 20.56 -22.28
N ASP A 126 -6.10 20.45 -23.57
CA ASP A 126 -7.47 20.55 -24.13
C ASP A 126 -8.47 19.57 -23.50
N ASP A 127 -8.00 18.50 -22.88
CA ASP A 127 -8.83 17.41 -22.40
C ASP A 127 -8.65 17.07 -20.91
N SER A 128 -7.69 17.66 -20.18
CA SER A 128 -7.37 17.15 -18.85
C SER A 128 -6.58 18.12 -17.98
N VAL A 129 -6.83 18.01 -16.66
CA VAL A 129 -5.96 18.57 -15.61
C VAL A 129 -4.86 17.56 -15.32
N TYR A 130 -3.61 18.01 -15.27
CA TYR A 130 -2.48 17.15 -14.95
C TYR A 130 -1.39 17.85 -14.11
N TYR A 131 -0.55 17.05 -13.52
CA TYR A 131 0.63 17.45 -12.72
C TYR A 131 1.89 16.82 -13.30
N THR A 132 3.03 17.44 -13.03
CA THR A 132 4.33 16.81 -13.27
C THR A 132 4.85 16.25 -11.96
N ALA A 133 5.07 14.95 -11.90
CA ALA A 133 5.53 14.25 -10.71
C ALA A 133 6.57 13.17 -11.07
N ARG A 134 7.35 12.73 -10.09
CA ARG A 134 8.33 11.65 -10.29
C ARG A 134 7.67 10.31 -10.03
N LYS A 135 7.56 9.48 -11.07
CA LYS A 135 7.01 8.12 -11.01
C LYS A 135 8.13 7.09 -10.86
N ASN A 136 7.92 6.10 -10.02
CA ASN A 136 8.79 4.95 -9.88
C ASN A 136 8.58 4.00 -11.07
N VAL A 137 9.62 3.77 -11.87
CA VAL A 137 9.59 2.93 -13.06
C VAL A 137 10.77 1.97 -13.04
N TYR A 138 10.56 0.76 -13.58
CA TYR A 138 11.62 -0.24 -13.73
C TYR A 138 12.26 -0.11 -15.11
N GLU A 139 13.55 0.20 -15.15
CA GLU A 139 14.32 0.34 -16.39
C GLU A 139 15.76 -0.14 -16.20
N ASN A 140 16.31 -0.81 -17.23
CA ASN A 140 17.69 -1.30 -17.23
C ASN A 140 18.06 -2.10 -15.96
N GLY A 141 17.12 -2.94 -15.49
CA GLY A 141 17.33 -3.78 -14.32
C GLY A 141 17.22 -3.08 -12.98
N LYS A 142 16.79 -1.82 -12.93
CA LYS A 142 16.68 -1.01 -11.69
C LYS A 142 15.39 -0.22 -11.62
N TRP A 143 14.91 0.00 -10.40
CA TRP A 143 13.84 0.94 -10.11
C TRP A 143 14.40 2.36 -10.01
N ILE A 144 13.87 3.27 -10.83
CA ILE A 144 14.29 4.67 -10.87
C ILE A 144 13.08 5.61 -10.89
N TYR A 145 13.27 6.84 -10.43
CA TYR A 145 12.26 7.89 -10.54
C TYR A 145 12.42 8.68 -11.82
N LYS A 146 11.40 8.64 -12.67
CA LYS A 146 11.32 9.48 -13.88
C LYS A 146 10.25 10.55 -13.76
N SER A 147 10.47 11.70 -14.38
CA SER A 147 9.43 12.71 -14.58
C SER A 147 8.30 12.10 -15.42
N SER A 148 7.07 12.27 -14.95
CA SER A 148 5.87 11.72 -15.59
C SER A 148 4.71 12.67 -15.41
N PHE A 149 3.73 12.57 -16.31
CA PHE A 149 2.45 13.24 -16.15
C PHE A 149 1.56 12.43 -15.21
N LEU A 150 0.97 13.11 -14.24
CA LEU A 150 -0.04 12.59 -13.33
C LEU A 150 -1.37 13.26 -13.70
N TYR A 151 -2.24 12.57 -14.43
CA TYR A 151 -3.56 13.08 -14.80
C TYR A 151 -4.50 13.00 -13.60
N ALA A 152 -5.11 14.12 -13.22
CA ALA A 152 -5.92 14.25 -12.02
C ALA A 152 -7.09 13.27 -12.00
N ALA A 153 -7.93 13.26 -13.03
CA ALA A 153 -9.08 12.36 -13.12
C ALA A 153 -8.68 10.89 -13.01
N GLN A 154 -7.61 10.47 -13.69
CA GLN A 154 -7.13 9.08 -13.64
C GLN A 154 -6.63 8.72 -12.24
N ALA A 155 -5.84 9.60 -11.62
CA ALA A 155 -5.33 9.36 -10.26
C ALA A 155 -6.46 9.28 -9.22
N VAL A 156 -7.48 10.14 -9.35
CA VAL A 156 -8.68 10.10 -8.50
C VAL A 156 -9.46 8.81 -8.70
N VAL A 157 -9.75 8.43 -9.95
CA VAL A 157 -10.48 7.18 -10.24
C VAL A 157 -9.69 5.96 -9.75
N GLU A 158 -8.39 5.92 -9.98
CA GLU A 158 -7.53 4.81 -9.52
C GLU A 158 -7.45 4.73 -7.98
N THR A 159 -7.65 5.84 -7.27
CA THR A 159 -7.54 5.91 -5.81
C THR A 159 -8.87 5.72 -5.10
N PHE A 160 -9.94 6.36 -5.59
CA PHE A 160 -11.20 6.50 -4.86
C PHE A 160 -12.38 5.76 -5.48
N VAL A 161 -12.37 5.47 -6.79
CA VAL A 161 -13.51 4.89 -7.49
C VAL A 161 -13.28 3.43 -7.83
N VAL A 162 -14.29 2.58 -7.58
CA VAL A 162 -14.25 1.17 -7.97
C VAL A 162 -14.44 1.06 -9.49
N ASN A 163 -13.52 0.35 -10.13
CA ASN A 163 -13.62 0.06 -11.56
C ASN A 163 -13.44 -1.44 -11.79
N HIS A 164 -14.56 -2.16 -11.87
CA HIS A 164 -14.57 -3.62 -12.07
C HIS A 164 -14.14 -4.04 -13.48
N ASN A 165 -14.00 -3.10 -14.40
CA ASN A 165 -13.65 -3.37 -15.80
C ASN A 165 -12.48 -2.50 -16.27
N LYS A 166 -11.40 -2.44 -15.50
CA LYS A 166 -10.22 -1.61 -15.80
C LYS A 166 -9.67 -1.80 -17.20
N ARG A 167 -9.75 -3.00 -17.74
CA ARG A 167 -9.26 -3.31 -19.09
C ARG A 167 -9.98 -2.52 -20.18
N ASN A 168 -11.30 -2.37 -20.06
CA ASN A 168 -12.14 -1.79 -21.09
C ASN A 168 -12.71 -0.42 -20.70
N ALA A 169 -12.94 -0.17 -19.40
CA ALA A 169 -13.46 1.07 -18.86
C ALA A 169 -12.32 2.03 -18.50
N SER A 170 -11.62 2.50 -19.52
CA SER A 170 -10.49 3.45 -19.41
C SER A 170 -10.86 4.90 -19.76
N PHE A 171 -12.09 5.14 -20.22
CA PHE A 171 -12.61 6.47 -20.48
C PHE A 171 -13.29 7.00 -19.23
N ILE A 172 -12.97 8.22 -18.80
CA ILE A 172 -13.56 8.83 -17.63
C ILE A 172 -14.57 9.88 -18.07
N TRP A 173 -15.83 9.69 -17.71
CA TRP A 173 -16.85 10.72 -17.83
C TRP A 173 -16.76 11.67 -16.64
N HIS A 174 -16.70 12.96 -16.91
CA HIS A 174 -16.80 14.01 -15.92
C HIS A 174 -18.24 14.55 -15.94
N LYS A 175 -18.89 14.60 -14.82
CA LYS A 175 -20.25 15.12 -14.68
C LYS A 175 -20.33 16.55 -15.23
N GLY A 176 -21.40 16.85 -15.96
CA GLY A 176 -21.56 18.13 -16.64
C GLY A 176 -20.57 18.34 -17.79
N TYR A 177 -19.87 17.30 -18.23
CA TYR A 177 -18.79 17.38 -19.23
C TYR A 177 -17.68 18.37 -18.86
N ASN A 178 -17.55 18.68 -17.56
CA ASN A 178 -16.54 19.60 -17.04
C ASN A 178 -15.24 18.88 -16.70
N LYS A 179 -14.25 19.00 -17.56
CA LYS A 179 -12.93 18.34 -17.43
C LYS A 179 -12.05 18.87 -16.28
N GLU A 180 -12.40 20.02 -15.73
CA GLU A 180 -11.71 20.61 -14.59
C GLU A 180 -12.25 20.07 -13.25
N ASP A 181 -13.48 19.56 -13.23
CA ASP A 181 -14.08 18.95 -12.06
C ASP A 181 -13.59 17.52 -11.90
N ASN A 182 -12.65 17.34 -10.99
CA ASN A 182 -12.06 16.05 -10.66
C ASN A 182 -12.53 15.51 -9.30
N TYR A 183 -13.69 15.97 -8.80
CA TYR A 183 -14.28 15.40 -7.60
C TYR A 183 -14.70 13.95 -7.85
N TYR A 184 -14.25 13.04 -6.97
CA TYR A 184 -14.36 11.60 -7.19
C TYR A 184 -15.79 11.08 -7.41
N LYS A 185 -16.83 11.76 -6.84
CA LYS A 185 -18.23 11.42 -7.07
C LYS A 185 -18.74 11.83 -8.44
N HIS A 186 -18.06 12.75 -9.10
CA HIS A 186 -18.39 13.25 -10.45
C HIS A 186 -17.64 12.49 -11.56
N LEU A 187 -16.82 11.50 -11.20
CA LEU A 187 -16.03 10.74 -12.17
C LEU A 187 -16.58 9.32 -12.34
N TYR A 188 -16.80 8.92 -13.59
CA TYR A 188 -17.34 7.60 -13.94
C TYR A 188 -16.43 6.91 -14.95
N PRO A 189 -15.76 5.81 -14.57
CA PRO A 189 -14.98 5.00 -15.49
C PRO A 189 -15.90 4.22 -16.42
N LEU A 190 -15.80 4.46 -17.71
CA LEU A 190 -16.68 3.93 -18.76
C LEU A 190 -15.87 3.20 -19.83
N THR A 191 -16.49 2.24 -20.51
CA THR A 191 -15.96 1.73 -21.77
C THR A 191 -16.10 2.79 -22.86
N LYS A 192 -15.37 2.65 -23.96
CA LYS A 192 -15.46 3.56 -25.10
C LYS A 192 -16.90 3.71 -25.62
N GLU A 193 -17.63 2.62 -25.65
CA GLU A 193 -19.03 2.60 -26.11
C GLU A 193 -19.95 3.32 -25.13
N GLN A 194 -19.86 2.99 -23.84
CA GLN A 194 -20.62 3.66 -22.78
C GLN A 194 -20.35 5.17 -22.78
N TYR A 195 -19.08 5.58 -22.91
CA TYR A 195 -18.70 6.98 -22.99
C TYR A 195 -19.37 7.69 -24.16
N ARG A 196 -19.40 7.07 -25.35
CA ARG A 196 -20.07 7.63 -26.53
C ARG A 196 -21.57 7.80 -26.31
N ILE A 197 -22.22 6.84 -25.68
CA ILE A 197 -23.66 6.88 -25.40
C ILE A 197 -23.99 7.97 -24.41
N VAL A 198 -23.26 8.02 -23.27
CA VAL A 198 -23.45 9.07 -22.26
C VAL A 198 -23.21 10.45 -22.88
N LYS A 199 -22.13 10.61 -23.68
CA LYS A 199 -21.82 11.85 -24.35
C LYS A 199 -22.92 12.27 -25.35
N ALA A 200 -23.38 11.35 -26.17
CA ALA A 200 -24.45 11.63 -27.15
C ALA A 200 -25.76 12.03 -26.48
N HIS A 201 -26.11 11.34 -25.37
CA HIS A 201 -27.29 11.69 -24.59
C HIS A 201 -27.15 13.08 -23.96
N PHE A 202 -26.03 13.33 -23.26
CA PHE A 202 -25.76 14.63 -22.65
C PHE A 202 -25.80 15.78 -23.66
N MET A 203 -25.16 15.62 -24.83
CA MET A 203 -25.17 16.66 -25.90
C MET A 203 -26.56 16.93 -26.46
N LYS A 204 -27.49 16.00 -26.38
CA LYS A 204 -28.87 16.12 -26.85
C LYS A 204 -29.81 16.67 -25.77
N THR A 205 -29.65 16.29 -24.54
CA THR A 205 -30.62 16.51 -23.45
C THR A 205 -30.11 17.38 -22.32
N GLY A 206 -28.79 17.52 -22.18
CA GLY A 206 -28.15 18.09 -21.00
C GLY A 206 -28.16 17.21 -19.76
N ASP A 207 -28.71 15.98 -19.86
CA ASP A 207 -28.80 15.05 -18.72
C ASP A 207 -27.62 14.08 -18.67
N ASP A 208 -26.92 14.12 -17.56
CA ASP A 208 -25.93 13.11 -17.13
C ASP A 208 -26.13 12.76 -15.65
N SER A 209 -27.38 12.60 -15.26
CA SER A 209 -27.72 12.14 -13.91
C SER A 209 -27.00 10.83 -13.57
N GLU A 210 -26.65 10.66 -12.31
CA GLU A 210 -26.01 9.42 -11.85
C GLU A 210 -26.84 8.19 -12.19
N GLU A 211 -28.16 8.30 -12.05
CA GLU A 211 -29.10 7.24 -12.42
C GLU A 211 -28.97 6.83 -13.89
N TYR A 212 -28.91 7.82 -14.82
CA TYR A 212 -28.73 7.52 -16.24
C TYR A 212 -27.38 6.87 -16.53
N ILE A 213 -26.28 7.41 -15.96
CA ILE A 213 -24.95 6.86 -16.19
C ILE A 213 -24.86 5.42 -15.66
N LEU A 214 -25.35 5.15 -14.44
CA LEU A 214 -25.37 3.81 -13.87
C LEU A 214 -26.23 2.84 -14.67
N LYS A 215 -27.37 3.30 -15.21
CA LYS A 215 -28.18 2.53 -16.15
C LYS A 215 -27.38 2.13 -17.39
N VAL A 216 -26.68 3.10 -18.03
CA VAL A 216 -25.80 2.82 -19.18
C VAL A 216 -24.68 1.83 -18.81
N MET A 217 -24.06 1.98 -17.65
CA MET A 217 -23.02 1.05 -17.16
C MET A 217 -23.56 -0.38 -16.98
N ASN A 218 -24.82 -0.52 -16.59
CA ASN A 218 -25.45 -1.81 -16.35
C ASN A 218 -26.11 -2.41 -17.60
N ASP A 219 -26.77 -1.60 -18.44
CA ASP A 219 -27.55 -2.05 -19.62
C ASP A 219 -26.66 -2.36 -20.82
N ILE A 220 -25.58 -1.59 -21.01
CA ILE A 220 -24.54 -1.95 -21.97
C ILE A 220 -23.56 -2.87 -21.23
N LYS A 221 -24.08 -3.93 -20.72
CA LYS A 221 -23.24 -5.08 -20.51
C LYS A 221 -22.59 -5.36 -21.86
N PHE A 222 -21.26 -5.37 -21.88
CA PHE A 222 -20.53 -6.19 -22.79
C PHE A 222 -21.41 -7.45 -22.96
N LYS A 223 -22.12 -7.59 -24.08
CA LYS A 223 -22.82 -8.83 -24.39
C LYS A 223 -21.74 -9.82 -24.79
N PRO A 224 -21.26 -10.62 -23.84
CA PRO A 224 -20.36 -11.67 -24.21
C PRO A 224 -21.17 -12.58 -25.13
N ASP A 225 -20.60 -12.99 -26.24
CA ASP A 225 -21.01 -14.20 -26.90
C ASP A 225 -21.10 -15.35 -25.87
N ASP A 226 -21.65 -16.49 -26.22
CA ASP A 226 -21.86 -17.60 -25.26
C ASP A 226 -20.57 -18.04 -24.55
N TRP A 227 -19.43 -17.68 -25.12
CA TRP A 227 -18.13 -17.94 -24.58
C TRP A 227 -17.74 -16.94 -23.47
N SER A 228 -17.95 -15.65 -23.66
CA SER A 228 -17.73 -14.63 -22.63
C SER A 228 -18.60 -14.84 -21.38
N ARG A 229 -19.76 -15.49 -21.52
CA ARG A 229 -20.57 -15.94 -20.35
C ARG A 229 -19.84 -17.01 -19.54
N ARG A 230 -19.03 -17.87 -20.16
CA ARG A 230 -18.20 -18.85 -19.45
C ARG A 230 -17.08 -18.18 -18.72
N CYS A 231 -16.44 -17.16 -19.30
CA CYS A 231 -15.37 -16.40 -18.67
C CYS A 231 -15.80 -15.63 -17.44
N MET A 232 -17.07 -15.25 -17.37
CA MET A 232 -17.65 -14.50 -16.25
C MET A 232 -18.22 -15.43 -15.16
N LYS A 233 -18.17 -16.74 -15.35
CA LYS A 233 -18.59 -17.69 -14.31
C LYS A 233 -17.48 -17.91 -13.30
N PRO A 234 -17.80 -17.95 -11.99
CA PRO A 234 -16.84 -18.31 -10.97
C PRO A 234 -16.26 -19.70 -11.23
N VAL A 235 -14.97 -19.79 -11.50
CA VAL A 235 -14.23 -21.03 -11.76
C VAL A 235 -13.20 -21.33 -10.68
N MET A 236 -12.84 -20.31 -9.91
CA MET A 236 -11.83 -20.42 -8.86
C MET A 236 -12.45 -20.21 -7.49
N CYS A 237 -12.43 -21.25 -6.65
CA CYS A 237 -12.97 -21.24 -5.28
C CYS A 237 -14.39 -20.65 -5.17
N GLY A 238 -15.21 -20.76 -6.22
CA GLY A 238 -16.59 -20.26 -6.25
C GLY A 238 -16.75 -18.75 -6.38
N VAL A 239 -15.67 -17.98 -6.44
CA VAL A 239 -15.70 -16.50 -6.48
C VAL A 239 -14.89 -15.90 -7.63
N GLY A 240 -13.73 -16.46 -7.97
CA GLY A 240 -12.87 -15.95 -9.03
C GLY A 240 -13.27 -16.40 -10.42
N TYR A 241 -13.11 -15.54 -11.41
CA TYR A 241 -13.44 -15.81 -12.81
C TYR A 241 -12.38 -15.26 -13.78
N HIS A 242 -12.34 -15.81 -14.99
CA HIS A 242 -11.27 -15.51 -15.94
C HIS A 242 -11.37 -14.12 -16.57
N GLY A 243 -12.57 -13.66 -16.90
CA GLY A 243 -12.82 -12.34 -17.50
C GLY A 243 -12.36 -12.15 -18.94
N SER A 244 -11.73 -13.16 -19.56
CA SER A 244 -11.33 -13.17 -20.99
C SER A 244 -11.23 -14.59 -21.51
N GLU A 245 -11.18 -14.71 -22.84
CA GLU A 245 -11.13 -15.98 -23.57
C GLU A 245 -9.74 -16.61 -23.56
N ASP A 246 -8.74 -15.79 -23.75
CA ASP A 246 -7.36 -16.24 -23.88
C ASP A 246 -6.69 -16.35 -22.51
N VAL A 247 -7.07 -17.38 -21.76
CA VAL A 247 -6.43 -17.66 -20.47
C VAL A 247 -5.46 -18.82 -20.60
N ASP A 248 -4.20 -18.50 -20.57
CA ASP A 248 -3.16 -19.47 -20.36
C ASP A 248 -3.03 -19.78 -18.86
N CYS A 249 -3.61 -20.92 -18.46
CA CYS A 249 -3.57 -21.41 -17.08
C CYS A 249 -2.18 -21.84 -16.61
N THR A 250 -1.21 -21.93 -17.51
CA THR A 250 0.19 -22.25 -17.18
C THR A 250 1.05 -21.00 -17.01
N SER A 251 0.52 -19.85 -17.39
CA SER A 251 1.25 -18.57 -17.25
C SER A 251 1.54 -18.23 -15.80
N GLU A 252 2.69 -17.62 -15.57
CA GLU A 252 3.11 -17.21 -14.22
C GLU A 252 2.06 -16.28 -13.55
N SER A 253 1.47 -15.36 -14.31
CA SER A 253 0.41 -14.48 -13.79
C SER A 253 -0.82 -15.26 -13.34
N TYR A 254 -1.20 -16.33 -14.07
CA TYR A 254 -2.31 -17.18 -13.68
C TYR A 254 -2.00 -17.99 -12.43
N LEU A 255 -0.82 -18.57 -12.34
CA LEU A 255 -0.39 -19.33 -11.16
C LEU A 255 -0.37 -18.44 -9.90
N ARG A 256 0.12 -17.20 -10.01
CA ARG A 256 0.10 -16.24 -8.89
C ARG A 256 -1.31 -15.84 -8.48
N TRP A 257 -2.20 -15.59 -9.46
CA TRP A 257 -3.61 -15.33 -9.18
C TRP A 257 -4.31 -16.54 -8.54
N HIS A 258 -4.08 -17.73 -9.09
CA HIS A 258 -4.60 -18.97 -8.54
C HIS A 258 -4.19 -19.18 -7.09
N ASP A 259 -2.90 -19.00 -6.77
CA ASP A 259 -2.38 -19.17 -5.42
C ASP A 259 -2.99 -18.14 -4.45
N MET A 260 -3.14 -16.90 -4.87
CA MET A 260 -3.80 -15.85 -4.09
C MET A 260 -5.25 -16.21 -3.79
N MET A 261 -6.02 -16.60 -4.81
CA MET A 261 -7.42 -17.03 -4.66
C MET A 261 -7.55 -18.26 -3.76
N HIS A 262 -6.65 -19.23 -3.93
CA HIS A 262 -6.63 -20.45 -3.15
C HIS A 262 -6.35 -20.17 -1.67
N ARG A 263 -5.40 -19.26 -1.37
CA ARG A 263 -5.12 -18.81 0.00
C ARG A 263 -6.32 -18.15 0.65
N CYS A 264 -7.07 -17.32 -0.06
CA CYS A 264 -8.17 -16.54 0.51
C CYS A 264 -9.51 -17.30 0.59
N TYR A 265 -9.76 -18.29 -0.30
CA TYR A 265 -11.10 -18.84 -0.46
C TYR A 265 -11.17 -20.38 -0.49
N ASN A 266 -10.06 -21.09 -0.24
CA ASN A 266 -10.11 -22.55 -0.22
C ASN A 266 -10.19 -23.09 1.22
N ASP A 267 -11.31 -23.70 1.58
CA ASP A 267 -11.56 -24.22 2.93
C ASP A 267 -10.52 -25.27 3.36
N LYS A 268 -10.13 -26.18 2.47
CA LYS A 268 -9.11 -27.21 2.78
C LYS A 268 -7.72 -26.60 3.03
N PHE A 269 -7.43 -25.47 2.38
CA PHE A 269 -6.21 -24.73 2.66
C PHE A 269 -6.27 -24.06 4.03
N HIS A 270 -7.43 -23.50 4.41
CA HIS A 270 -7.65 -22.87 5.71
C HIS A 270 -7.55 -23.84 6.89
N GLU A 271 -7.86 -25.13 6.70
CA GLU A 271 -7.64 -26.16 7.72
C GLU A 271 -6.15 -26.29 8.11
N ARG A 272 -5.25 -26.09 7.14
CA ARG A 272 -3.79 -26.18 7.36
C ARG A 272 -3.15 -24.83 7.69
N GLN A 273 -3.70 -23.77 7.14
CA GLN A 273 -3.16 -22.39 7.18
C GLN A 273 -4.24 -21.40 7.63
N SER A 274 -4.64 -21.50 8.89
CA SER A 274 -5.77 -20.74 9.47
C SER A 274 -5.58 -19.21 9.42
N GLN A 275 -4.33 -18.72 9.34
CA GLN A 275 -4.02 -17.29 9.25
C GLN A 275 -4.55 -16.61 7.97
N TYR A 276 -4.88 -17.40 6.93
CA TYR A 276 -5.46 -16.87 5.69
C TYR A 276 -6.99 -16.82 5.69
N LYS A 277 -7.66 -17.39 6.72
CA LYS A 277 -9.12 -17.47 6.79
C LYS A 277 -9.82 -16.10 6.70
N GLU A 278 -9.18 -15.06 7.22
CA GLU A 278 -9.69 -13.68 7.19
C GLU A 278 -9.16 -12.88 5.99
N CYS A 279 -8.32 -13.50 5.16
CA CYS A 279 -7.79 -12.82 3.99
C CYS A 279 -8.82 -12.79 2.86
N SER A 280 -8.84 -11.70 2.13
CA SER A 280 -9.72 -11.49 0.98
C SER A 280 -8.95 -10.90 -0.20
N VAL A 281 -9.53 -11.03 -1.37
CA VAL A 281 -9.05 -10.39 -2.60
C VAL A 281 -10.01 -9.27 -2.95
N CYS A 282 -9.50 -8.12 -3.39
CA CYS A 282 -10.36 -7.03 -3.84
C CYS A 282 -11.25 -7.49 -4.99
N GLU A 283 -12.45 -6.95 -5.06
CA GLU A 283 -13.46 -7.34 -6.05
C GLU A 283 -12.93 -7.26 -7.48
N GLU A 284 -12.09 -6.28 -7.76
CA GLU A 284 -11.46 -6.09 -9.04
C GLU A 284 -10.58 -7.28 -9.49
N TRP A 285 -9.86 -7.91 -8.56
CA TRP A 285 -8.98 -9.06 -8.83
C TRP A 285 -9.67 -10.42 -8.74
N LEU A 286 -10.94 -10.48 -8.37
CA LEU A 286 -11.76 -11.68 -8.62
C LEU A 286 -11.80 -11.98 -10.12
N ASN A 287 -11.65 -10.96 -10.96
CA ASN A 287 -11.43 -11.08 -12.40
C ASN A 287 -9.93 -11.25 -12.69
N TYR A 288 -9.52 -12.44 -13.15
CA TYR A 288 -8.13 -12.71 -13.52
C TYR A 288 -7.58 -11.74 -14.57
N SER A 289 -8.39 -11.32 -15.56
CA SER A 289 -7.92 -10.39 -16.60
C SER A 289 -7.48 -9.04 -16.01
N ASN A 290 -8.15 -8.55 -14.97
CA ASN A 290 -7.74 -7.34 -14.26
C ASN A 290 -6.44 -7.56 -13.48
N PHE A 291 -6.35 -8.69 -12.77
CA PHE A 291 -5.10 -9.07 -12.08
C PHE A 291 -3.94 -9.19 -13.07
N LYS A 292 -4.13 -9.83 -14.23
CA LYS A 292 -3.12 -9.98 -15.28
C LYS A 292 -2.59 -8.62 -15.78
N VAL A 293 -3.48 -7.64 -15.97
CA VAL A 293 -3.08 -6.28 -16.35
C VAL A 293 -2.19 -5.65 -15.28
N TRP A 294 -2.58 -5.78 -14.01
CA TRP A 294 -1.78 -5.29 -12.90
C TRP A 294 -0.45 -6.05 -12.77
N TYR A 295 -0.49 -7.39 -12.88
CA TYR A 295 0.69 -8.25 -12.84
C TYR A 295 1.74 -7.81 -13.87
N ASN A 296 1.35 -7.69 -15.13
CA ASN A 296 2.26 -7.31 -16.23
C ASN A 296 2.86 -5.90 -16.05
N LYS A 297 2.12 -5.00 -15.38
CA LYS A 297 2.59 -3.64 -15.09
C LYS A 297 3.57 -3.59 -13.92
N ASN A 298 3.47 -4.51 -12.97
CA ASN A 298 4.21 -4.47 -11.71
C ASN A 298 5.30 -5.55 -11.59
N LYS A 299 5.27 -6.59 -12.41
CA LYS A 299 6.37 -7.54 -12.50
C LYS A 299 7.61 -6.84 -13.05
N TYR A 300 8.76 -7.15 -12.50
CA TYR A 300 10.06 -6.62 -12.91
C TYR A 300 11.13 -7.72 -12.87
N GLY A 301 12.20 -7.55 -13.66
CA GLY A 301 13.30 -8.53 -13.77
C GLY A 301 12.85 -9.88 -14.34
N GLU A 302 13.81 -10.79 -14.44
CA GLU A 302 13.60 -12.17 -14.89
C GLU A 302 13.57 -13.17 -13.73
N VAL A 303 13.78 -12.68 -12.49
CA VAL A 303 13.82 -13.51 -11.29
C VAL A 303 12.41 -13.84 -10.83
N GLN A 304 12.23 -15.02 -10.26
CA GLN A 304 10.98 -15.38 -9.61
C GLN A 304 10.70 -14.45 -8.43
N LEU A 305 9.58 -13.72 -8.50
CA LEU A 305 9.14 -12.79 -7.48
C LEU A 305 7.94 -13.36 -6.71
N ASP A 306 7.92 -13.16 -5.41
CA ASP A 306 6.78 -13.47 -4.57
C ASP A 306 5.84 -12.26 -4.45
N LEU A 307 4.54 -12.52 -4.43
CA LEU A 307 3.51 -11.52 -4.17
C LEU A 307 3.30 -11.43 -2.66
N ASP A 308 3.77 -10.36 -2.07
CA ASP A 308 3.64 -10.11 -0.63
C ASP A 308 2.57 -9.07 -0.32
N LYS A 309 1.82 -9.29 0.78
CA LYS A 309 0.74 -8.43 1.26
C LYS A 309 1.05 -7.72 2.58
N ASP A 310 2.07 -8.17 3.29
CA ASP A 310 2.36 -7.75 4.66
C ASP A 310 3.49 -6.71 4.74
N ILE A 311 4.44 -6.70 3.78
CA ILE A 311 5.59 -5.79 3.76
C ILE A 311 5.16 -4.31 3.74
N LEU A 312 4.15 -3.97 2.93
CA LEU A 312 3.70 -2.58 2.83
C LEU A 312 2.84 -2.17 4.03
N PHE A 313 2.05 -3.10 4.55
CA PHE A 313 1.11 -2.87 5.65
C PHE A 313 1.02 -4.14 6.49
N LYS A 314 1.63 -4.08 7.65
CA LYS A 314 1.66 -5.20 8.60
C LYS A 314 0.24 -5.68 8.94
N GLU A 315 0.07 -6.99 9.09
CA GLU A 315 -1.24 -7.63 9.36
C GLU A 315 -2.33 -7.35 8.32
N ASN A 316 -1.92 -7.00 7.10
CA ASN A 316 -2.87 -6.79 6.02
C ASN A 316 -3.64 -8.08 5.68
N LYS A 317 -4.97 -7.95 5.55
CA LYS A 317 -5.87 -9.08 5.23
C LYS A 317 -6.46 -9.00 3.83
N ILE A 318 -6.05 -8.02 3.01
CA ILE A 318 -6.59 -7.85 1.67
C ILE A 318 -5.51 -7.85 0.60
N TYR A 319 -5.71 -8.61 -0.45
CA TYR A 319 -4.93 -8.52 -1.66
C TYR A 319 -5.56 -7.50 -2.61
N ASP A 320 -4.89 -6.38 -2.81
CA ASP A 320 -5.28 -5.34 -3.75
C ASP A 320 -4.06 -4.58 -4.32
N PRO A 321 -4.21 -3.79 -5.38
CA PRO A 321 -3.10 -3.08 -6.02
C PRO A 321 -2.30 -2.16 -5.10
N ALA A 322 -2.91 -1.64 -4.04
CA ALA A 322 -2.29 -0.67 -3.14
C ALA A 322 -1.50 -1.33 -2.00
N HIS A 323 -1.91 -2.54 -1.60
CA HIS A 323 -1.40 -3.20 -0.39
C HIS A 323 -0.44 -4.35 -0.67
N VAL A 324 -0.25 -4.71 -1.94
CA VAL A 324 0.69 -5.78 -2.29
C VAL A 324 1.88 -5.26 -3.08
N VAL A 325 2.95 -6.01 -3.04
CA VAL A 325 4.16 -5.74 -3.80
C VAL A 325 4.83 -7.05 -4.20
N PHE A 326 5.48 -7.05 -5.37
CA PHE A 326 6.40 -8.11 -5.75
C PHE A 326 7.76 -7.88 -5.12
N VAL A 327 8.30 -8.92 -4.51
CA VAL A 327 9.66 -8.92 -3.94
C VAL A 327 10.37 -10.24 -4.23
N PRO A 328 11.71 -10.26 -4.27
CA PRO A 328 12.49 -11.49 -4.30
C PRO A 328 12.13 -12.43 -3.12
N HIS A 329 12.22 -13.74 -3.36
CA HIS A 329 11.86 -14.75 -2.37
C HIS A 329 12.62 -14.59 -1.04
N GLU A 330 13.88 -14.20 -1.09
CA GLU A 330 14.70 -13.95 0.11
C GLU A 330 14.11 -12.84 0.99
N ILE A 331 13.62 -11.78 0.36
CA ILE A 331 12.94 -10.69 1.09
C ILE A 331 11.63 -11.19 1.69
N ASN A 332 10.80 -11.87 0.90
CA ASN A 332 9.51 -12.39 1.37
C ASN A 332 9.68 -13.29 2.61
N THR A 333 10.72 -14.13 2.63
CA THR A 333 10.98 -15.04 3.76
C THR A 333 11.30 -14.33 5.08
N LEU A 334 11.74 -13.07 5.03
CA LEU A 334 11.99 -12.28 6.24
C LEU A 334 10.70 -11.94 7.01
N PHE A 335 9.55 -11.92 6.35
CA PHE A 335 8.28 -11.47 6.92
C PHE A 335 7.32 -12.62 7.25
N ILE A 336 7.74 -13.87 7.04
CA ILE A 336 6.93 -15.05 7.35
C ILE A 336 6.99 -15.32 8.87
N ALA A 337 5.85 -15.19 9.55
CA ALA A 337 5.66 -15.64 10.93
C ALA A 337 5.32 -17.13 10.96
N ARG A 338 5.84 -17.86 11.96
CA ARG A 338 5.60 -19.30 12.19
C ARG A 338 4.95 -19.52 13.56
N ASP A 339 3.75 -18.98 13.75
CA ASP A 339 3.06 -18.97 15.05
C ASP A 339 2.78 -20.36 15.62
N LYS A 340 2.46 -21.32 14.77
CA LYS A 340 2.07 -22.69 15.19
C LYS A 340 3.17 -23.46 15.95
N CYS A 341 4.43 -23.05 15.84
CA CYS A 341 5.57 -23.81 16.41
C CYS A 341 6.11 -23.21 17.72
N ARG A 342 5.64 -22.03 18.14
CA ARG A 342 6.24 -21.28 19.27
C ARG A 342 5.45 -21.30 20.57
N GLY A 343 4.17 -21.70 20.57
CA GLY A 343 3.28 -21.60 21.75
C GLY A 343 3.10 -20.15 22.21
N ASP A 344 3.11 -19.91 23.53
CA ASP A 344 2.89 -18.59 24.15
C ASP A 344 4.16 -17.72 24.21
N LEU A 345 5.28 -18.17 23.64
CA LEU A 345 6.53 -17.41 23.66
C LEU A 345 6.55 -16.34 22.54
N PRO A 346 7.28 -15.22 22.75
CA PRO A 346 7.49 -14.21 21.72
C PRO A 346 8.13 -14.78 20.46
N ILE A 347 7.92 -14.09 19.32
CA ILE A 347 8.56 -14.46 18.04
C ILE A 347 10.09 -14.55 18.20
N GLY A 348 10.70 -15.59 17.61
CA GLY A 348 12.14 -15.83 17.66
C GLY A 348 12.68 -16.31 19.00
N VAL A 349 11.80 -16.63 19.95
CA VAL A 349 12.17 -17.16 21.26
C VAL A 349 11.69 -18.60 21.42
N SER A 350 12.57 -19.47 21.92
CA SER A 350 12.25 -20.86 22.29
C SER A 350 12.81 -21.18 23.69
N PHE A 351 12.18 -22.11 24.39
CA PHE A 351 12.67 -22.55 25.70
C PHE A 351 13.61 -23.78 25.56
N ASP A 352 14.83 -23.63 26.03
CA ASP A 352 15.82 -24.71 26.06
C ASP A 352 15.73 -25.45 27.42
N THR A 353 15.03 -26.56 27.41
CA THR A 353 14.83 -27.39 28.63
C THR A 353 16.12 -27.92 29.22
N SER A 354 17.15 -28.17 28.42
CA SER A 354 18.44 -28.69 28.87
C SER A 354 19.21 -27.66 29.69
N LYS A 355 19.04 -26.37 29.39
CA LYS A 355 19.73 -25.27 30.07
C LYS A 355 18.83 -24.48 31.01
N ASN A 356 17.53 -24.79 31.01
CA ASN A 356 16.51 -24.04 31.74
C ASN A 356 16.56 -22.52 31.41
N LYS A 357 16.70 -22.19 30.13
CA LYS A 357 16.86 -20.82 29.64
C LYS A 357 16.07 -20.57 28.33
N TYR A 358 15.83 -19.33 28.04
CA TYR A 358 15.20 -18.88 26.77
C TYR A 358 16.28 -18.61 25.72
N ARG A 359 16.11 -19.21 24.54
CA ARG A 359 17.01 -19.05 23.41
C ARG A 359 16.37 -18.08 22.40
N ALA A 360 17.15 -17.07 21.98
CA ALA A 360 16.82 -16.22 20.85
C ALA A 360 17.48 -16.77 19.59
N GLU A 361 16.71 -16.93 18.51
CA GLU A 361 17.23 -17.36 17.20
C GLU A 361 16.45 -16.79 16.05
N VAL A 362 17.13 -16.53 14.90
CA VAL A 362 16.55 -16.06 13.65
C VAL A 362 16.80 -17.11 12.58
N SER A 363 15.75 -17.49 11.86
CA SER A 363 15.87 -18.32 10.65
C SER A 363 15.95 -17.41 9.42
N PHE A 364 17.03 -17.54 8.64
CA PHE A 364 17.20 -16.81 7.41
C PHE A 364 17.91 -17.67 6.37
N MET A 365 17.39 -17.73 5.13
CA MET A 365 17.92 -18.53 4.02
C MET A 365 18.20 -20.00 4.40
N GLY A 366 17.27 -20.61 5.13
CA GLY A 366 17.38 -22.00 5.58
C GLY A 366 18.38 -22.25 6.72
N LYS A 367 19.05 -21.21 7.23
CA LYS A 367 19.98 -21.30 8.36
C LYS A 367 19.35 -20.72 9.63
N SER A 368 19.56 -21.41 10.77
CA SER A 368 19.22 -20.87 12.10
C SER A 368 20.43 -20.17 12.69
N ILE A 369 20.27 -18.90 13.03
CA ILE A 369 21.28 -18.04 13.65
C ILE A 369 20.95 -17.90 15.11
N LYS A 370 21.80 -18.45 15.97
CA LYS A 370 21.63 -18.39 17.44
C LYS A 370 22.14 -17.05 17.96
N LEU A 371 21.26 -16.31 18.64
CA LEU A 371 21.56 -14.96 19.15
C LEU A 371 21.95 -14.94 20.63
N GLY A 372 21.77 -16.07 21.33
CA GLY A 372 22.11 -16.22 22.73
C GLY A 372 21.04 -16.95 23.54
N THR A 373 21.34 -17.13 24.84
CA THR A 373 20.41 -17.70 25.83
C THR A 373 20.25 -16.74 27.01
N PHE A 374 19.02 -16.59 27.49
CA PHE A 374 18.61 -15.56 28.45
C PHE A 374 17.81 -16.16 29.60
N ASN A 375 17.67 -15.41 30.69
CA ASN A 375 16.95 -15.90 31.86
C ASN A 375 15.44 -15.66 31.77
N ASN A 376 15.00 -14.70 30.90
CA ASN A 376 13.59 -14.42 30.66
C ASN A 376 13.29 -14.27 29.16
N PRO A 377 12.04 -14.46 28.71
CA PRO A 377 11.67 -14.41 27.33
C PRO A 377 11.73 -12.99 26.74
N GLU A 378 11.53 -11.94 27.55
CA GLU A 378 11.57 -10.55 27.13
C GLU A 378 12.98 -10.11 26.71
N GLU A 379 14.02 -10.56 27.45
CA GLU A 379 15.42 -10.31 27.08
C GLU A 379 15.79 -11.04 25.79
N ALA A 380 15.37 -12.30 25.67
CA ALA A 380 15.55 -13.07 24.45
C ALA A 380 14.88 -12.39 23.26
N PHE A 381 13.64 -11.91 23.43
CA PHE A 381 12.91 -11.17 22.40
C PHE A 381 13.58 -9.84 22.05
N LYS A 382 14.05 -9.07 23.02
CA LYS A 382 14.79 -7.81 22.73
C LYS A 382 16.00 -8.07 21.84
N ARG A 383 16.75 -9.15 22.11
CA ARG A 383 17.90 -9.53 21.27
C ARG A 383 17.47 -9.94 19.88
N TYR A 384 16.40 -10.75 19.75
CA TYR A 384 15.81 -11.13 18.48
C TYR A 384 15.35 -9.90 17.68
N LYS A 385 14.58 -9.00 18.32
CA LYS A 385 14.04 -7.78 17.69
C LYS A 385 15.14 -6.93 17.05
N VAL A 386 16.19 -6.61 17.81
CA VAL A 386 17.29 -5.78 17.29
C VAL A 386 17.93 -6.46 16.08
N TYR A 387 18.30 -7.74 16.21
CA TYR A 387 18.95 -8.45 15.11
C TYR A 387 18.05 -8.57 13.88
N LYS A 388 16.77 -8.83 14.08
CA LYS A 388 15.81 -8.98 12.99
C LYS A 388 15.56 -7.67 12.26
N GLU A 389 15.43 -6.57 12.98
CA GLU A 389 15.28 -5.22 12.39
C GLU A 389 16.54 -4.81 11.62
N ASP A 390 17.73 -5.05 12.17
CA ASP A 390 19.01 -4.80 11.50
C ASP A 390 19.10 -5.64 10.21
N LEU A 391 18.80 -6.93 10.26
CA LEU A 391 18.81 -7.82 9.09
C LEU A 391 17.86 -7.34 7.99
N ILE A 392 16.66 -6.87 8.35
CA ILE A 392 15.70 -6.33 7.38
C ILE A 392 16.22 -5.04 6.74
N GLN A 393 16.86 -4.18 7.52
CA GLN A 393 17.46 -2.93 7.00
C GLN A 393 18.66 -3.22 6.10
N ASP A 394 19.53 -4.16 6.47
CA ASP A 394 20.66 -4.59 5.65
C ASP A 394 20.20 -5.16 4.31
N MET A 395 19.17 -6.00 4.33
CA MET A 395 18.55 -6.52 3.12
C MET A 395 17.91 -5.40 2.28
N ALA A 396 17.26 -4.44 2.89
CA ALA A 396 16.72 -3.30 2.16
C ALA A 396 17.83 -2.52 1.44
N GLU A 397 18.94 -2.23 2.11
CA GLU A 397 20.08 -1.52 1.49
C GLU A 397 20.74 -2.37 0.38
N GLN A 398 20.88 -3.69 0.57
CA GLN A 398 21.40 -4.60 -0.45
C GLN A 398 20.56 -4.59 -1.72
N TYR A 399 19.23 -4.53 -1.59
CA TYR A 399 18.30 -4.53 -2.72
C TYR A 399 17.87 -3.12 -3.17
N LYS A 400 18.52 -2.07 -2.67
CA LYS A 400 18.24 -0.69 -3.06
C LYS A 400 18.33 -0.49 -4.57
N GLY A 401 17.27 0.04 -5.16
CA GLY A 401 17.15 0.22 -6.61
C GLY A 401 16.88 -1.07 -7.40
N GLN A 402 16.86 -2.24 -6.74
CA GLN A 402 16.48 -3.51 -7.35
C GLN A 402 15.02 -3.90 -7.05
N ILE A 403 14.45 -3.36 -5.98
CA ILE A 403 13.05 -3.51 -5.59
C ILE A 403 12.30 -2.17 -5.69
N PRO A 404 10.94 -2.20 -5.78
CA PRO A 404 10.15 -0.98 -5.78
C PRO A 404 10.43 -0.12 -4.54
N ASP A 405 10.54 1.20 -4.71
CA ASP A 405 10.83 2.14 -3.62
C ASP A 405 9.85 2.02 -2.45
N LYS A 406 8.57 1.71 -2.74
CA LYS A 406 7.57 1.45 -1.70
C LYS A 406 7.94 0.29 -0.77
N ALA A 407 8.51 -0.80 -1.33
CA ALA A 407 8.98 -1.95 -0.55
C ALA A 407 10.25 -1.59 0.25
N TYR A 408 11.22 -0.95 -0.41
CA TYR A 408 12.44 -0.48 0.24
C TYR A 408 12.14 0.40 1.46
N ARG A 409 11.26 1.40 1.31
CA ARG A 409 10.89 2.28 2.43
C ARG A 409 10.12 1.56 3.54
N ALA A 410 9.25 0.61 3.17
CA ALA A 410 8.53 -0.19 4.15
C ALA A 410 9.50 -1.03 4.99
N MET A 411 10.49 -1.65 4.35
CA MET A 411 11.52 -2.43 5.04
C MET A 411 12.38 -1.56 5.98
N LEU A 412 12.82 -0.38 5.56
CA LEU A 412 13.59 0.54 6.41
C LEU A 412 12.82 0.99 7.67
N ASN A 413 11.49 1.06 7.57
CA ASN A 413 10.62 1.48 8.68
C ASN A 413 10.01 0.29 9.45
N TRP A 414 10.37 -0.94 9.08
CA TRP A 414 9.80 -2.13 9.72
C TRP A 414 10.16 -2.22 11.20
N LYS A 415 9.17 -2.57 12.01
CA LYS A 415 9.34 -2.82 13.44
C LYS A 415 8.78 -4.18 13.81
N VAL A 416 9.58 -4.92 14.57
CA VAL A 416 9.18 -6.20 15.14
C VAL A 416 8.50 -5.94 16.46
N GLU A 417 7.29 -6.46 16.64
CA GLU A 417 6.55 -6.34 17.90
C GLU A 417 6.51 -7.69 18.61
N ILE A 418 6.33 -7.67 19.93
CA ILE A 418 6.32 -8.90 20.74
C ILE A 418 5.13 -9.80 20.40
N THR A 419 4.10 -9.21 19.83
CA THR A 419 2.86 -9.86 19.40
C THR A 419 2.90 -10.39 17.96
N ASP A 420 4.02 -10.23 17.24
CA ASP A 420 4.19 -10.71 15.86
C ASP A 420 4.16 -12.23 15.75
#